data_0a6b75947f7c1414eaebc18d38c2b42b
#
_entry.id   0a6b75947f7c1414eaebc18d38c2b42b
#
_cell.length_a   1.000
_cell.length_b   1.000
_cell.length_c   1.000
_cell.angle_alpha   90.00
_cell.angle_beta   90.00
_cell.angle_gamma   90.00
#
_symmetry.space_group_name_H-M   'P 1'
#
loop_
_entity.id
_entity.type
_entity.pdbx_description
1 polymer ?
#
loop_
_entity_poly.entity_id
_entity_poly.type
_entity_poly.pdbx_seq_one_letter_code
_entity_poly.pdbx_strand_id
1 'polypeptide(L)'
;IGSQPHCGEKIDVEMPTYYACTMHLNSGAICTSLHSFDVPCSRLDTRIEIYGTEGTLITAPPCDFSGEILFRGRNDSTWRQLPIEFPYEKNCRGVGVSDMADALIRGRAPRLAVDFTYHTLDVIESLQRSGETGKFVPVTSRFIRTPPMPEELLFSNRFSGLCIKPGLRK
;
A
#
# COMPACT_ATOMS: atom_id res chain seq x y z
N ILE A 1 3.95 -1.79 -23.70
CA ILE A 1 5.29 -1.24 -23.42
C ILE A 1 5.38 0.02 -24.26
N GLY A 2 5.42 1.16 -23.65
CA GLY A 2 5.45 2.45 -24.30
C GLY A 2 6.74 3.21 -23.97
N SER A 3 6.93 4.35 -24.62
CA SER A 3 7.95 5.31 -24.23
C SER A 3 7.30 6.41 -23.40
N GLN A 4 7.95 6.82 -22.34
CA GLN A 4 7.49 7.89 -21.47
C GLN A 4 8.35 9.14 -21.64
N PRO A 5 7.75 10.34 -21.73
CA PRO A 5 8.52 11.57 -21.72
C PRO A 5 9.05 11.85 -20.31
N HIS A 6 10.34 12.05 -20.18
CA HIS A 6 10.97 12.51 -18.95
C HIS A 6 11.89 13.69 -19.24
N CYS A 7 11.61 14.85 -18.64
CA CYS A 7 12.37 16.09 -18.86
C CYS A 7 12.53 16.47 -20.34
N GLY A 8 11.53 16.15 -21.18
CA GLY A 8 11.56 16.43 -22.61
C GLY A 8 12.25 15.36 -23.47
N GLU A 9 12.83 14.34 -22.87
CA GLU A 9 13.45 13.23 -23.61
C GLU A 9 12.51 12.01 -23.58
N LYS A 10 12.56 11.22 -24.65
CA LYS A 10 11.83 9.97 -24.77
C LYS A 10 12.65 8.87 -24.10
N ILE A 11 12.07 8.23 -23.08
CA ILE A 11 12.66 7.08 -22.40
C ILE A 11 11.98 5.81 -22.90
N ASP A 12 12.76 4.83 -23.35
CA ASP A 12 12.26 3.50 -23.65
C ASP A 12 12.04 2.75 -22.33
N VAL A 13 10.83 2.22 -22.14
CA VAL A 13 10.42 1.53 -20.91
C VAL A 13 10.46 0.04 -21.16
N GLU A 14 11.27 -0.66 -20.36
CA GLU A 14 11.46 -2.12 -20.47
C GLU A 14 10.37 -2.91 -19.72
N MET A 15 9.72 -2.28 -18.74
CA MET A 15 8.67 -2.90 -17.92
C MET A 15 7.28 -2.38 -18.29
N PRO A 16 6.24 -3.20 -18.15
CA PRO A 16 4.87 -2.72 -18.35
C PRO A 16 4.55 -1.57 -17.39
N THR A 17 3.95 -0.50 -17.92
CA THR A 17 3.55 0.69 -17.19
C THR A 17 2.09 0.64 -16.72
N TYR A 18 1.37 -0.41 -17.12
CA TYR A 18 -0.03 -0.63 -16.83
C TYR A 18 -0.28 -2.08 -16.46
N TYR A 19 -1.00 -2.30 -15.37
CA TYR A 19 -1.45 -3.61 -14.91
C TYR A 19 -2.92 -3.59 -14.57
N ALA A 20 -3.66 -4.58 -15.06
CA ALA A 20 -5.00 -4.92 -14.62
C ALA A 20 -5.00 -6.38 -14.21
N CYS A 21 -5.35 -6.68 -12.96
CA CYS A 21 -5.27 -8.04 -12.46
C CYS A 21 -6.41 -8.40 -11.53
N THR A 22 -6.65 -9.70 -11.42
CA THR A 22 -7.52 -10.31 -10.42
C THR A 22 -6.73 -11.33 -9.63
N MET A 23 -6.79 -11.22 -8.31
CA MET A 23 -6.11 -12.12 -7.38
C MET A 23 -7.13 -12.89 -6.55
N HIS A 24 -6.96 -14.20 -6.44
CA HIS A 24 -7.73 -15.06 -5.55
C HIS A 24 -6.93 -15.28 -4.28
N LEU A 25 -7.46 -14.83 -3.15
CA LEU A 25 -6.81 -14.99 -1.85
C LEU A 25 -7.15 -16.34 -1.23
N ASN A 26 -6.27 -16.87 -0.40
CA ASN A 26 -6.50 -18.14 0.33
C ASN A 26 -7.74 -18.12 1.23
N SER A 27 -8.19 -16.93 1.64
CA SER A 27 -9.44 -16.74 2.39
C SER A 27 -10.71 -16.93 1.55
N GLY A 28 -10.58 -17.07 0.23
CA GLY A 28 -11.70 -17.05 -0.72
C GLY A 28 -12.08 -15.66 -1.21
N ALA A 29 -11.50 -14.60 -0.67
CA ALA A 29 -11.75 -13.25 -1.16
C ALA A 29 -11.11 -13.06 -2.55
N ILE A 30 -11.74 -12.21 -3.36
CA ILE A 30 -11.24 -11.81 -4.69
C ILE A 30 -10.83 -10.34 -4.62
N CYS A 31 -9.63 -10.07 -5.08
CA CYS A 31 -9.12 -8.71 -5.22
C CYS A 31 -8.94 -8.38 -6.70
N THR A 32 -9.50 -7.25 -7.14
CA THR A 32 -9.26 -6.68 -8.46
C THR A 32 -8.42 -5.42 -8.29
N SER A 33 -7.36 -5.30 -9.08
CA SER A 33 -6.44 -4.18 -8.97
C SER A 33 -6.11 -3.61 -10.35
N LEU A 34 -6.04 -2.29 -10.40
CA LEU A 34 -5.68 -1.53 -11.59
C LEU A 34 -4.55 -0.57 -11.21
N HIS A 35 -3.43 -0.68 -11.90
CA HIS A 35 -2.29 0.19 -11.72
C HIS A 35 -1.88 0.78 -13.06
N SER A 36 -1.69 2.08 -13.12
CA SER A 36 -1.18 2.75 -14.30
C SER A 36 -0.21 3.86 -13.91
N PHE A 37 0.91 3.88 -14.60
CA PHE A 37 1.90 4.96 -14.50
C PHE A 37 1.71 6.00 -15.61
N ASP A 38 0.93 5.68 -16.64
CA ASP A 38 0.80 6.47 -17.87
C ASP A 38 -0.39 7.41 -17.87
N VAL A 39 -1.31 7.26 -16.93
CA VAL A 39 -2.55 8.04 -16.91
C VAL A 39 -2.33 9.33 -16.12
N PRO A 40 -2.24 10.49 -16.79
CA PRO A 40 -2.01 11.75 -16.09
C PRO A 40 -3.22 12.21 -15.25
N CYS A 41 -4.42 11.79 -15.64
CA CYS A 41 -5.66 12.11 -14.94
C CYS A 41 -6.63 10.94 -15.00
N SER A 42 -7.16 10.54 -13.85
CA SER A 42 -8.18 9.51 -13.75
C SER A 42 -9.37 10.02 -12.94
N ARG A 43 -10.58 9.58 -13.31
CA ARG A 43 -11.77 9.74 -12.46
C ARG A 43 -11.94 8.59 -11.46
N LEU A 44 -11.14 7.53 -11.60
CA LEU A 44 -11.18 6.45 -10.64
C LEU A 44 -10.58 6.93 -9.32
N ASP A 45 -11.25 6.57 -8.26
CA ASP A 45 -10.74 6.79 -6.91
C ASP A 45 -9.50 5.91 -6.70
N THR A 46 -8.44 6.47 -6.16
CA THR A 46 -7.20 5.74 -5.86
C THR A 46 -7.28 4.98 -4.53
N ARG A 47 -8.40 5.10 -3.81
CA ARG A 47 -8.64 4.41 -2.55
C ARG A 47 -8.92 2.92 -2.78
N ILE A 48 -8.77 2.15 -1.70
CA ILE A 48 -9.12 0.73 -1.70
C ILE A 48 -10.54 0.59 -1.16
N GLU A 49 -11.40 -0.08 -1.92
CA GLU A 49 -12.74 -0.45 -1.47
C GLU A 49 -12.76 -1.92 -1.08
N ILE A 50 -13.33 -2.22 0.09
CA ILE A 50 -13.46 -3.57 0.62
C ILE A 50 -14.94 -3.88 0.81
N TYR A 51 -15.43 -4.86 0.06
CA TYR A 51 -16.82 -5.29 0.11
C TYR A 51 -16.95 -6.52 0.98
N GLY A 52 -17.73 -6.42 2.04
CA GLY A 52 -18.01 -7.52 2.97
C GLY A 52 -19.51 -7.79 3.10
N THR A 53 -19.84 -8.87 3.80
CA THR A 53 -21.24 -9.26 4.06
C THR A 53 -21.99 -8.25 4.95
N GLU A 54 -21.26 -7.55 5.82
CA GLU A 54 -21.83 -6.61 6.78
C GLU A 54 -21.80 -5.15 6.28
N GLY A 55 -21.09 -4.88 5.18
CA GLY A 55 -20.98 -3.53 4.63
C GLY A 55 -19.76 -3.33 3.76
N THR A 56 -19.53 -2.07 3.41
CA THR A 56 -18.41 -1.65 2.56
C THR A 56 -17.53 -0.66 3.32
N LEU A 57 -16.23 -0.84 3.19
CA LEU A 57 -15.20 0.04 3.74
C LEU A 57 -14.43 0.68 2.59
N ILE A 58 -14.23 2.00 2.65
CA ILE A 58 -13.33 2.74 1.75
C ILE A 58 -12.16 3.25 2.60
N THR A 59 -10.94 2.89 2.22
CA THR A 59 -9.74 3.30 2.94
C THR A 59 -9.27 4.67 2.50
N ALA A 60 -8.35 5.28 3.25
CA ALA A 60 -7.53 6.38 2.73
C ALA A 60 -6.71 5.93 1.50
N PRO A 61 -6.23 6.85 0.66
CA PRO A 61 -5.32 6.50 -0.43
C PRO A 61 -4.11 5.73 0.07
N PRO A 62 -3.70 4.63 -0.57
CA PRO A 62 -2.64 3.76 -0.06
C PRO A 62 -1.25 4.41 -0.01
N CYS A 63 -1.06 5.53 -0.71
CA CYS A 63 0.18 6.31 -0.68
C CYS A 63 0.23 7.35 0.44
N ASP A 64 -0.87 7.56 1.14
CA ASP A 64 -1.00 8.53 2.22
C ASP A 64 -0.92 7.86 3.59
N PHE A 65 -0.44 8.58 4.58
CA PHE A 65 -0.37 8.11 5.97
C PHE A 65 -1.63 8.42 6.76
N SER A 66 -2.48 9.26 6.23
CA SER A 66 -3.77 9.66 6.80
C SER A 66 -4.78 9.87 5.69
N GLY A 67 -6.02 10.07 6.07
CA GLY A 67 -7.10 10.34 5.16
C GLY A 67 -8.41 9.81 5.70
N GLU A 68 -9.46 10.04 4.96
CA GLU A 68 -10.79 9.64 5.35
C GLU A 68 -10.97 8.13 5.19
N ILE A 69 -11.48 7.48 6.23
CA ILE A 69 -11.91 6.08 6.19
C ILE A 69 -13.43 6.10 6.31
N LEU A 70 -14.11 5.60 5.28
CA LEU A 70 -15.56 5.57 5.21
C LEU A 70 -16.09 4.16 5.37
N PHE A 71 -17.14 4.01 6.14
CA PHE A 71 -17.86 2.77 6.30
C PHE A 71 -19.34 2.97 6.05
N ARG A 72 -19.93 2.03 5.35
CA ARG A 72 -21.37 1.93 5.17
C ARG A 72 -21.83 0.51 5.46
N GLY A 73 -22.60 0.34 6.52
CA GLY A 73 -23.21 -0.93 6.87
C GLY A 73 -24.24 -1.37 5.81
N ARG A 74 -24.51 -2.66 5.74
CA ARG A 74 -25.39 -3.29 4.76
C ARG A 74 -26.77 -2.63 4.69
N ASN A 75 -27.30 -2.19 5.84
CA ASN A 75 -28.65 -1.59 5.95
C ASN A 75 -28.60 -0.07 6.12
N ASP A 76 -27.41 0.54 6.07
CA ASP A 76 -27.26 1.98 6.23
C ASP A 76 -27.58 2.70 4.91
N SER A 77 -28.25 3.83 5.00
CA SER A 77 -28.51 4.70 3.84
C SER A 77 -27.35 5.65 3.55
N THR A 78 -26.47 5.89 4.50
CA THR A 78 -25.41 6.89 4.42
C THR A 78 -24.04 6.30 4.83
N TRP A 79 -22.99 6.92 4.31
CA TRP A 79 -21.63 6.65 4.73
C TRP A 79 -21.35 7.36 6.05
N ARG A 80 -20.56 6.72 6.92
CA ARG A 80 -20.02 7.35 8.13
C ARG A 80 -18.52 7.30 8.10
N GLN A 81 -17.88 8.36 8.56
CA GLN A 81 -16.44 8.41 8.72
C GLN A 81 -16.05 7.66 10.00
N LEU A 82 -15.04 6.81 9.90
CA LEU A 82 -14.44 6.15 11.04
C LEU A 82 -13.29 7.00 11.59
N PRO A 83 -13.11 7.05 12.91
CA PRO A 83 -11.97 7.74 13.51
C PRO A 83 -10.67 7.00 13.18
N ILE A 84 -9.59 7.76 12.99
CA ILE A 84 -8.23 7.23 12.92
C ILE A 84 -7.66 7.28 14.33
N GLU A 85 -7.40 6.11 14.90
CA GLU A 85 -6.93 5.99 16.29
C GLU A 85 -5.40 5.99 16.40
N PHE A 86 -4.69 5.86 15.28
CA PHE A 86 -3.23 5.75 15.28
C PHE A 86 -2.54 7.10 15.05
N PRO A 87 -1.45 7.40 15.78
CA PRO A 87 -0.79 8.71 15.75
C PRO A 87 0.07 8.97 14.49
N TYR A 88 0.04 8.09 13.49
CA TYR A 88 0.85 8.19 12.28
C TYR A 88 0.16 8.95 11.15
N GLU A 89 -0.55 10.01 11.45
CA GLU A 89 -1.36 10.78 10.50
C GLU A 89 -0.54 11.66 9.55
N LYS A 90 0.67 12.04 9.97
CA LYS A 90 1.53 12.91 9.17
C LYS A 90 2.43 12.09 8.26
N ASN A 91 2.91 12.69 7.17
CA ASN A 91 3.85 12.01 6.27
C ASN A 91 5.09 11.55 7.05
N CYS A 92 5.09 10.30 7.45
CA CYS A 92 6.12 9.66 8.27
C CYS A 92 6.97 8.71 7.43
N ARG A 93 7.49 9.19 6.29
CA ARG A 93 8.40 8.43 5.44
C ARG A 93 9.64 8.01 6.20
N GLY A 94 10.00 7.21 6.79
CA GLY A 94 11.12 6.84 7.67
C GLY A 94 10.65 6.02 8.86
N VAL A 95 9.32 5.88 9.03
CA VAL A 95 8.76 5.06 10.10
C VAL A 95 9.23 3.59 10.02
N GLY A 96 9.42 3.06 8.82
CA GLY A 96 9.97 1.71 8.62
C GLY A 96 11.41 1.59 9.11
N VAL A 97 12.25 2.60 8.87
CA VAL A 97 13.63 2.65 9.39
C VAL A 97 13.63 2.76 10.92
N SER A 98 12.73 3.57 11.47
CA SER A 98 12.57 3.68 12.93
C SER A 98 12.13 2.36 13.55
N ASP A 99 11.22 1.60 12.92
CA ASP A 99 10.83 0.28 13.38
C ASP A 99 11.99 -0.73 13.31
N MET A 100 12.82 -0.67 12.27
CA MET A 100 14.02 -1.50 12.17
C MET A 100 15.01 -1.20 13.30
N ALA A 101 15.26 0.07 13.59
CA ALA A 101 16.13 0.49 14.68
C ALA A 101 15.59 0.02 16.04
N ASP A 102 14.31 0.21 16.30
CA ASP A 102 13.64 -0.27 17.51
C ASP A 102 13.69 -1.80 17.61
N ALA A 103 13.52 -2.49 16.50
CA ALA A 103 13.60 -3.95 16.44
C ALA A 103 14.98 -4.46 16.83
N LEU A 104 16.04 -3.84 16.32
CA LEU A 104 17.44 -4.19 16.66
C LEU A 104 17.72 -3.95 18.15
N ILE A 105 17.29 -2.80 18.70
CA ILE A 105 17.51 -2.46 20.11
C ILE A 105 16.77 -3.43 21.03
N ARG A 106 15.56 -3.86 20.65
CA ARG A 106 14.74 -4.75 21.47
C ARG A 106 14.93 -6.24 21.18
N GLY A 107 15.78 -6.61 20.23
CA GLY A 107 16.01 -8.00 19.86
C GLY A 107 14.77 -8.69 19.26
N ARG A 108 13.90 -7.96 18.58
CA ARG A 108 12.73 -8.49 17.89
C ARG A 108 12.88 -8.43 16.37
N ALA A 109 12.04 -9.14 15.63
CA ALA A 109 11.97 -8.98 14.18
C ALA A 109 11.34 -7.61 13.81
N PRO A 110 11.83 -6.94 12.75
CA PRO A 110 11.17 -5.75 12.21
C PRO A 110 9.82 -6.12 11.61
N ARG A 111 8.88 -5.16 11.58
CA ARG A 111 7.54 -5.40 11.01
C ARG A 111 7.57 -5.65 9.51
N LEU A 112 8.40 -4.90 8.79
CA LEU A 112 8.71 -5.21 7.39
C LEU A 112 9.86 -6.21 7.35
N ALA A 113 9.58 -7.45 7.76
CA ALA A 113 10.52 -8.54 7.71
C ALA A 113 10.78 -8.98 6.26
N VAL A 114 11.89 -9.65 6.05
CA VAL A 114 12.33 -10.06 4.70
C VAL A 114 11.35 -11.01 4.01
N ASP A 115 10.69 -11.87 4.76
CA ASP A 115 9.66 -12.79 4.27
C ASP A 115 8.44 -12.04 3.72
N PHE A 116 8.01 -10.97 4.38
CA PHE A 116 6.93 -10.11 3.88
C PHE A 116 7.33 -9.38 2.59
N THR A 117 8.54 -8.83 2.57
CA THR A 117 9.06 -8.12 1.38
C THR A 117 9.23 -9.07 0.20
N TYR A 118 9.75 -10.27 0.47
CA TYR A 118 9.88 -11.33 -0.54
C TYR A 118 8.51 -11.78 -1.07
N HIS A 119 7.53 -11.94 -0.19
CA HIS A 119 6.16 -12.28 -0.62
C HIS A 119 5.56 -11.21 -1.53
N THR A 120 5.78 -9.93 -1.21
CA THR A 120 5.31 -8.84 -2.06
C THR A 120 5.96 -8.90 -3.45
N LEU A 121 7.26 -9.20 -3.52
CA LEU A 121 7.96 -9.36 -4.79
C LEU A 121 7.42 -10.57 -5.57
N ASP A 122 7.21 -11.72 -4.91
CA ASP A 122 6.65 -12.93 -5.54
C ASP A 122 5.24 -12.68 -6.12
N VAL A 123 4.42 -11.86 -5.46
CA VAL A 123 3.13 -11.41 -6.00
C VAL A 123 3.32 -10.62 -7.29
N ILE A 124 4.23 -9.64 -7.30
CA ILE A 124 4.49 -8.78 -8.46
C ILE A 124 5.00 -9.61 -9.65
N GLU A 125 5.97 -10.49 -9.42
CA GLU A 125 6.52 -11.39 -10.43
C GLU A 125 5.45 -12.37 -10.97
N SER A 126 4.58 -12.86 -10.10
CA SER A 126 3.49 -13.74 -10.47
C SER A 126 2.44 -13.02 -11.32
N LEU A 127 2.16 -11.75 -11.05
CA LEU A 127 1.27 -10.92 -11.88
C LEU A 127 1.84 -10.75 -13.29
N GLN A 128 3.13 -10.44 -13.39
CA GLN A 128 3.79 -10.29 -14.68
C GLN A 128 3.75 -11.60 -15.48
N ARG A 129 4.13 -12.70 -14.86
CA ARG A 129 4.09 -14.04 -15.48
C ARG A 129 2.68 -14.44 -15.90
N SER A 130 1.67 -14.08 -15.12
CA SER A 130 0.27 -14.29 -15.48
C SER A 130 -0.13 -13.53 -16.73
N GLY A 131 0.29 -12.26 -16.83
CA GLY A 131 0.07 -11.44 -18.03
C GLY A 131 0.76 -11.98 -19.28
N GLU A 132 1.98 -12.47 -19.16
CA GLU A 132 2.75 -13.06 -20.27
C GLU A 132 2.17 -14.38 -20.73
N THR A 133 1.70 -15.23 -19.82
CA THR A 133 1.22 -16.58 -20.14
C THR A 133 -0.28 -16.68 -20.36
N GLY A 134 -1.05 -15.65 -19.97
CA GLY A 134 -2.51 -15.66 -19.99
C GLY A 134 -3.14 -16.68 -19.03
N LYS A 135 -2.41 -17.11 -17.99
CA LYS A 135 -2.84 -18.13 -17.03
C LYS A 135 -2.75 -17.62 -15.60
N PHE A 136 -3.56 -18.20 -14.71
CA PHE A 136 -3.36 -18.01 -13.27
C PHE A 136 -2.03 -18.61 -12.84
N VAL A 137 -1.26 -17.83 -12.10
CA VAL A 137 0.03 -18.24 -11.53
C VAL A 137 -0.12 -18.32 -10.01
N PRO A 138 0.19 -19.46 -9.38
CA PRO A 138 0.14 -19.58 -7.93
C PRO A 138 1.30 -18.81 -7.30
N VAL A 139 1.00 -17.98 -6.29
CA VAL A 139 1.99 -17.39 -5.40
C VAL A 139 2.34 -18.42 -4.33
N THR A 140 3.60 -18.80 -4.24
CA THR A 140 4.04 -19.91 -3.37
C THR A 140 4.70 -19.46 -2.08
N SER A 141 5.19 -18.24 -2.05
CA SER A 141 5.78 -17.64 -0.86
C SER A 141 4.76 -17.43 0.25
N ARG A 142 5.24 -17.39 1.47
CA ARG A 142 4.43 -17.14 2.66
C ARG A 142 5.16 -16.19 3.58
N PHE A 143 4.42 -15.46 4.39
CA PHE A 143 4.96 -14.60 5.43
C PHE A 143 4.15 -14.72 6.72
N ILE A 144 4.77 -14.36 7.83
CA ILE A 144 4.10 -14.28 9.11
C ILE A 144 3.62 -12.85 9.30
N ARG A 145 2.30 -12.67 9.45
CA ARG A 145 1.74 -11.35 9.70
C ARG A 145 2.29 -10.79 11.00
N THR A 146 2.98 -9.68 10.91
CA THR A 146 3.48 -8.96 12.07
C THR A 146 2.38 -8.16 12.75
N PRO A 147 2.48 -7.88 14.07
CA PRO A 147 1.52 -7.04 14.77
C PRO A 147 1.54 -5.62 14.19
N PRO A 148 0.44 -4.86 14.32
CA PRO A 148 0.40 -3.47 13.90
C PRO A 148 1.45 -2.63 14.64
N MET A 149 1.70 -1.42 14.11
CA MET A 149 2.57 -0.45 14.79
C MET A 149 1.99 -0.13 16.17
N PRO A 150 2.82 -0.04 17.22
CA PRO A 150 2.35 0.39 18.53
C PRO A 150 1.98 1.87 18.49
N GLU A 151 1.11 2.29 19.38
CA GLU A 151 0.74 3.71 19.54
C GLU A 151 1.96 4.58 19.86
N GLU A 152 2.94 4.04 20.58
CA GLU A 152 4.19 4.71 20.90
C GLU A 152 5.39 3.92 20.37
N LEU A 153 6.03 4.44 19.34
CA LEU A 153 7.42 4.07 19.05
C LEU A 153 8.35 4.82 20.00
N LEU A 154 9.38 4.15 20.52
CA LEU A 154 10.38 4.73 21.41
C LEU A 154 11.00 6.06 20.90
N PHE A 155 10.89 6.30 19.62
CA PHE A 155 11.46 7.45 18.93
C PHE A 155 10.43 8.49 18.49
N SER A 156 9.11 8.27 18.71
CA SER A 156 8.08 9.20 18.27
C SER A 156 8.27 10.61 18.85
N ASN A 157 8.71 10.70 20.11
CA ASN A 157 8.96 11.97 20.77
C ASN A 157 10.34 12.59 20.44
N ARG A 158 11.32 11.83 19.95
CA ARG A 158 12.65 12.35 19.59
C ARG A 158 12.78 12.76 18.13
N PHE A 159 11.93 12.20 17.26
CA PHE A 159 11.92 12.46 15.82
C PHE A 159 10.77 13.35 15.34
N SER A 160 9.99 13.94 16.24
CA SER A 160 8.98 14.96 15.87
C SER A 160 9.58 16.17 15.15
N GLY A 161 10.91 16.35 15.21
CA GLY A 161 11.65 17.35 14.45
C GLY A 161 12.10 16.93 13.04
N LEU A 162 12.00 15.64 12.68
CA LEU A 162 12.42 15.11 11.38
C LEU A 162 11.26 14.97 10.36
N CYS A 163 10.06 15.38 10.72
CA CYS A 163 9.02 15.63 9.73
C CYS A 163 9.50 16.76 8.83
N ILE A 164 9.93 16.46 7.62
CA ILE A 164 10.24 17.42 6.58
C ILE A 164 8.98 18.27 6.39
N LYS A 165 9.04 19.54 6.83
CA LYS A 165 7.95 20.48 6.57
C LYS A 165 7.73 20.53 5.05
N PRO A 166 6.50 20.37 4.55
CA PRO A 166 6.21 20.62 3.15
C PRO A 166 6.36 22.13 2.93
N GLY A 167 7.47 22.57 2.33
CA GLY A 167 7.67 24.01 2.10
C GLY A 167 9.03 24.42 1.57
N LEU A 168 9.74 23.56 0.86
CA LEU A 168 10.94 24.03 0.12
C LEU A 168 10.90 23.46 -1.30
N ARG A 169 9.96 23.99 -2.10
CA ARG A 169 10.17 24.07 -3.55
C ARG A 169 10.42 25.55 -3.85
N LYS A 170 11.67 25.91 -4.06
CA LYS A 170 12.05 27.04 -4.90
C LYS A 170 12.40 26.49 -6.27
#